data_e141f4aec7f8444444235f304524388a
#
_entry.id   e141f4aec7f8444444235f304524388a
#
_cell.length_a   1.000
_cell.length_b   1.000
_cell.length_c   1.000
_cell.angle_alpha   90.00
_cell.angle_beta   90.00
_cell.angle_gamma   90.00
#
_symmetry.space_group_name_H-M   'P 1'
#
loop_
_entity.id
_entity.type
_entity.pdbx_description
1 polymer ?
#
loop_
_entity_poly.entity_id
_entity_poly.type
_entity_poly.pdbx_seq_one_letter_code
_entity_poly.pdbx_strand_id
1 'polypeptide(L)'
;MKTLFLLTLISLSCFSVTAADAGKHLFLLSGQSNMSRFQHKQFFIPAVQAAYGADKVIIIKNAQGGQPISKWYKAWTSSKGEKPQETGQLYDSLIESVKEKTAGVQIKSITFIWMQGESDTKAGNVDVYAKSFRGLLRQLEKDLNRKDINIIIGRLSDFGLKKRSNPKWEEMRKVQMKLADENPRACWVDTDDLNGEKHSLHYVRPEGYRKLGERYVEAARKLIKENNK
;
A
#
# COMPACT_ATOMS: atom_id res chain seq x y z
N MET A 1 -45.13 -29.42 54.14
CA MET A 1 -43.88 -29.33 53.28
C MET A 1 -44.22 -28.45 52.09
N LYS A 2 -43.68 -27.24 52.07
CA LYS A 2 -43.82 -26.28 50.92
C LYS A 2 -42.51 -26.27 50.14
N THR A 3 -42.55 -26.82 48.95
CA THR A 3 -41.37 -26.86 48.04
C THR A 3 -41.27 -25.52 47.31
N LEU A 4 -40.14 -24.77 47.52
CA LEU A 4 -39.84 -23.50 46.90
C LEU A 4 -39.07 -23.79 45.60
N PHE A 5 -39.66 -23.47 44.44
CA PHE A 5 -38.99 -23.52 43.15
C PHE A 5 -38.23 -22.21 42.91
N LEU A 6 -36.89 -22.28 42.85
CA LEU A 6 -36.00 -21.16 42.53
C LEU A 6 -35.85 -21.09 41.02
N LEU A 7 -36.50 -20.11 40.37
CA LEU A 7 -36.27 -19.80 38.94
C LEU A 7 -34.99 -19.00 38.81
N THR A 8 -33.95 -19.60 38.25
CA THR A 8 -32.73 -18.91 37.85
C THR A 8 -32.95 -18.24 36.49
N LEU A 9 -33.04 -16.92 36.47
CA LEU A 9 -33.05 -16.12 35.22
C LEU A 9 -31.64 -16.09 34.66
N ILE A 10 -31.39 -16.77 33.55
CA ILE A 10 -30.16 -16.64 32.76
C ILE A 10 -30.32 -15.41 31.85
N SER A 11 -29.68 -14.30 32.19
CA SER A 11 -29.62 -13.13 31.34
C SER A 11 -28.66 -13.38 30.16
N LEU A 12 -29.20 -13.56 28.96
CA LEU A 12 -28.47 -13.66 27.72
C LEU A 12 -28.00 -12.26 27.33
N SER A 13 -26.76 -11.92 27.64
CA SER A 13 -26.14 -10.65 27.19
C SER A 13 -25.91 -10.72 25.68
N CYS A 14 -26.83 -10.18 24.89
CA CYS A 14 -26.61 -9.92 23.47
C CYS A 14 -25.51 -8.86 23.32
N PHE A 15 -24.29 -9.25 23.00
CA PHE A 15 -23.28 -8.33 22.52
C PHE A 15 -23.73 -7.81 21.15
N SER A 16 -24.31 -6.63 21.12
CA SER A 16 -24.58 -5.89 19.88
C SER A 16 -23.24 -5.43 19.31
N VAL A 17 -22.69 -6.16 18.35
CA VAL A 17 -21.59 -5.67 17.52
C VAL A 17 -22.14 -4.46 16.78
N THR A 18 -21.65 -3.27 17.11
CA THR A 18 -22.06 -2.04 16.44
C THR A 18 -21.66 -2.11 14.97
N ALA A 19 -22.51 -1.64 14.07
CA ALA A 19 -22.28 -1.63 12.61
C ALA A 19 -20.93 -0.99 12.21
N ALA A 20 -20.36 -0.14 13.07
CA ALA A 20 -19.04 0.47 12.91
C ALA A 20 -17.88 -0.53 12.99
N ASP A 21 -18.07 -1.73 13.55
CA ASP A 21 -17.04 -2.77 13.66
C ASP A 21 -17.18 -3.87 12.60
N ALA A 22 -18.20 -3.78 11.75
CA ALA A 22 -18.40 -4.70 10.64
C ALA A 22 -17.49 -4.34 9.45
N GLY A 23 -16.91 -5.36 8.80
CA GLY A 23 -16.12 -5.23 7.58
C GLY A 23 -14.64 -5.51 7.77
N LYS A 24 -13.95 -5.65 6.62
CA LYS A 24 -12.54 -6.01 6.56
C LYS A 24 -11.65 -4.86 6.13
N HIS A 25 -10.41 -4.86 6.58
CA HIS A 25 -9.35 -3.97 6.11
C HIS A 25 -8.71 -4.57 4.86
N LEU A 26 -8.73 -3.83 3.75
CA LEU A 26 -8.11 -4.23 2.49
C LEU A 26 -6.75 -3.55 2.35
N PHE A 27 -5.69 -4.35 2.19
CA PHE A 27 -4.33 -3.90 1.94
C PHE A 27 -3.92 -4.26 0.52
N LEU A 28 -3.59 -3.25 -0.29
CA LEU A 28 -3.12 -3.39 -1.66
C LEU A 28 -1.64 -3.06 -1.71
N LEU A 29 -0.79 -4.06 -1.88
CA LEU A 29 0.66 -3.90 -1.97
C LEU A 29 1.07 -3.93 -3.44
N SER A 30 1.52 -2.79 -3.97
CA SER A 30 1.82 -2.69 -5.39
C SER A 30 3.12 -1.91 -5.66
N GLY A 31 3.73 -2.15 -6.80
CA GLY A 31 4.99 -1.52 -7.19
C GLY A 31 5.95 -2.45 -7.91
N GLN A 32 7.22 -2.06 -7.96
CA GLN A 32 8.20 -2.81 -8.74
C GLN A 32 9.12 -3.72 -7.88
N SER A 33 10.40 -3.83 -8.20
CA SER A 33 11.30 -4.88 -7.68
C SER A 33 11.38 -4.97 -6.16
N ASN A 34 11.46 -3.85 -5.42
CA ASN A 34 11.51 -3.90 -3.96
C ASN A 34 10.18 -4.39 -3.36
N MET A 35 9.02 -4.01 -3.95
CA MET A 35 7.74 -4.60 -3.56
C MET A 35 7.63 -6.06 -3.99
N SER A 36 8.06 -6.41 -5.20
CA SER A 36 8.04 -7.81 -5.69
C SER A 36 8.87 -8.74 -4.78
N ARG A 37 10.04 -8.29 -4.33
CA ARG A 37 10.95 -9.02 -3.44
C ARG A 37 10.50 -9.03 -1.97
N PHE A 38 9.59 -8.17 -1.59
CA PHE A 38 9.09 -8.07 -0.21
C PHE A 38 8.36 -9.36 0.22
N GLN A 39 8.88 -10.03 1.24
CA GLN A 39 8.32 -11.24 1.82
C GLN A 39 7.10 -10.90 2.71
N HIS A 40 6.05 -10.35 2.11
CA HIS A 40 4.87 -9.86 2.82
C HIS A 40 4.15 -10.94 3.65
N LYS A 41 4.18 -12.20 3.21
CA LYS A 41 3.62 -13.33 3.96
C LYS A 41 4.34 -13.55 5.29
N GLN A 42 5.62 -13.21 5.37
CA GLN A 42 6.45 -13.38 6.56
C GLN A 42 6.45 -12.14 7.46
N PHE A 43 6.49 -10.94 6.88
CA PHE A 43 6.79 -9.71 7.62
C PHE A 43 5.63 -8.72 7.70
N PHE A 44 4.57 -8.89 6.92
CA PHE A 44 3.42 -7.98 6.91
C PHE A 44 2.13 -8.68 7.37
N ILE A 45 1.78 -9.82 6.75
CA ILE A 45 0.51 -10.51 7.03
C ILE A 45 0.35 -10.85 8.52
N PRO A 46 1.32 -11.50 9.21
CA PRO A 46 1.13 -11.84 10.62
C PRO A 46 0.90 -10.61 11.51
N ALA A 47 1.57 -9.49 11.21
CA ALA A 47 1.47 -8.29 12.02
C ALA A 47 0.12 -7.55 11.84
N VAL A 48 -0.42 -7.48 10.60
CA VAL A 48 -1.77 -6.90 10.40
C VAL A 48 -2.87 -7.84 10.91
N GLN A 49 -2.69 -9.15 10.81
CA GLN A 49 -3.60 -10.12 11.41
C GLN A 49 -3.63 -10.04 12.94
N ALA A 50 -2.47 -9.85 13.58
CA ALA A 50 -2.38 -9.62 15.03
C ALA A 50 -3.05 -8.30 15.45
N ALA A 51 -2.98 -7.26 14.59
CA ALA A 51 -3.54 -5.94 14.88
C ALA A 51 -5.07 -5.86 14.70
N TYR A 52 -5.63 -6.59 13.73
CA TYR A 52 -7.03 -6.42 13.31
C TYR A 52 -7.87 -7.71 13.39
N GLY A 53 -7.25 -8.87 13.56
CA GLY A 53 -7.86 -10.19 13.44
C GLY A 53 -7.60 -10.82 12.07
N ALA A 54 -7.34 -12.14 12.06
CA ALA A 54 -7.02 -12.86 10.82
C ALA A 54 -8.19 -12.87 9.82
N ASP A 55 -9.41 -12.93 10.31
CA ASP A 55 -10.65 -12.88 9.54
C ASP A 55 -11.04 -11.45 9.10
N LYS A 56 -10.40 -10.40 9.65
CA LYS A 56 -10.70 -9.00 9.41
C LYS A 56 -9.76 -8.34 8.38
N VAL A 57 -8.86 -9.08 7.75
CA VAL A 57 -7.91 -8.51 6.78
C VAL A 57 -7.96 -9.25 5.44
N ILE A 58 -7.86 -8.47 4.36
CA ILE A 58 -7.65 -8.97 3.00
C ILE A 58 -6.37 -8.33 2.49
N ILE A 59 -5.40 -9.13 2.06
CA ILE A 59 -4.14 -8.64 1.54
C ILE A 59 -3.98 -9.10 0.09
N ILE A 60 -3.73 -8.14 -0.80
CA ILE A 60 -3.47 -8.38 -2.22
C ILE A 60 -2.12 -7.77 -2.55
N LYS A 61 -1.23 -8.57 -3.12
CA LYS A 61 0.04 -8.09 -3.63
C LYS A 61 0.09 -8.30 -5.13
N ASN A 62 0.26 -7.18 -5.86
CA ASN A 62 0.49 -7.15 -7.29
C ASN A 62 1.71 -6.28 -7.57
N ALA A 63 2.85 -6.91 -7.86
CA ALA A 63 4.12 -6.22 -8.05
C ALA A 63 5.02 -6.98 -9.03
N GLN A 64 5.66 -6.24 -9.94
CA GLN A 64 6.56 -6.80 -10.94
C GLN A 64 7.84 -5.98 -11.05
N GLY A 65 9.01 -6.65 -11.04
CA GLY A 65 10.32 -5.98 -11.13
C GLY A 65 10.52 -5.23 -12.44
N GLY A 66 11.23 -4.10 -12.37
CA GLY A 66 11.66 -3.34 -13.55
C GLY A 66 10.55 -2.56 -14.28
N GLN A 67 9.35 -2.43 -13.71
CA GLN A 67 8.23 -1.82 -14.40
C GLN A 67 8.08 -0.31 -14.10
N PRO A 68 7.86 0.53 -15.14
CA PRO A 68 7.51 1.93 -14.98
C PRO A 68 6.05 2.10 -14.55
N ILE A 69 5.71 3.28 -14.01
CA ILE A 69 4.35 3.59 -13.53
C ILE A 69 3.28 3.46 -14.62
N SER A 70 3.65 3.56 -15.88
CA SER A 70 2.75 3.37 -17.04
C SER A 70 2.09 1.98 -17.07
N LYS A 71 2.69 0.95 -16.42
CA LYS A 71 2.09 -0.38 -16.30
C LYS A 71 0.93 -0.43 -15.30
N TRP A 72 0.73 0.65 -14.51
CA TRP A 72 -0.42 0.83 -13.62
C TRP A 72 -1.33 1.97 -14.05
N TYR A 73 -0.79 3.11 -14.52
CA TYR A 73 -1.61 4.25 -14.92
C TYR A 73 -1.98 4.19 -16.40
N LYS A 74 -3.27 3.95 -16.70
CA LYS A 74 -3.78 3.74 -18.06
C LYS A 74 -3.67 4.96 -18.97
N ALA A 75 -3.83 6.17 -18.41
CA ALA A 75 -3.73 7.41 -19.18
C ALA A 75 -2.32 8.03 -19.12
N TRP A 76 -1.28 7.21 -18.89
CA TRP A 76 0.09 7.69 -18.82
C TRP A 76 0.59 8.24 -20.17
N THR A 77 1.33 9.34 -20.09
CA THR A 77 2.05 9.94 -21.21
C THR A 77 3.40 10.45 -20.72
N SER A 78 4.43 10.39 -21.58
CA SER A 78 5.73 11.03 -21.33
C SER A 78 5.60 12.56 -21.28
N SER A 79 6.67 13.25 -20.88
CA SER A 79 6.75 14.72 -20.95
C SER A 79 6.61 15.26 -22.38
N LYS A 80 6.93 14.44 -23.38
CA LYS A 80 6.76 14.77 -24.81
C LYS A 80 5.39 14.40 -25.38
N GLY A 81 4.47 13.89 -24.54
CA GLY A 81 3.15 13.43 -24.98
C GLY A 81 3.11 12.03 -25.60
N GLU A 82 4.23 11.32 -25.62
CA GLU A 82 4.32 9.97 -26.16
C GLU A 82 3.58 8.97 -25.25
N LYS A 83 2.90 8.00 -25.85
CA LYS A 83 2.23 6.90 -25.14
C LYS A 83 2.88 5.59 -25.53
N PRO A 84 3.19 4.70 -24.55
CA PRO A 84 3.53 3.33 -24.88
C PRO A 84 2.36 2.64 -25.56
N GLN A 85 2.65 1.59 -26.32
CA GLN A 85 1.62 0.75 -26.95
C GLN A 85 0.65 0.17 -25.93
N GLU A 86 1.17 -0.14 -24.74
CA GLU A 86 0.40 -0.75 -23.67
C GLU A 86 0.61 -0.05 -22.33
N THR A 87 -0.50 0.29 -21.66
CA THR A 87 -0.51 0.90 -20.32
C THR A 87 -1.55 0.20 -19.45
N GLY A 88 -1.30 0.13 -18.15
CA GLY A 88 -2.30 -0.30 -17.18
C GLY A 88 -2.44 -1.82 -16.95
N GLN A 89 -1.64 -2.69 -17.58
CA GLN A 89 -1.82 -4.15 -17.46
C GLN A 89 -1.68 -4.66 -16.02
N LEU A 90 -0.73 -4.13 -15.26
CA LEU A 90 -0.58 -4.51 -13.85
C LEU A 90 -1.69 -3.95 -12.99
N TYR A 91 -2.25 -2.81 -13.37
CA TYR A 91 -3.44 -2.28 -12.71
C TYR A 91 -4.67 -3.16 -12.95
N ASP A 92 -4.90 -3.59 -14.18
CA ASP A 92 -6.04 -4.46 -14.51
C ASP A 92 -5.99 -5.75 -13.70
N SER A 93 -4.82 -6.40 -13.63
CA SER A 93 -4.59 -7.59 -12.81
C SER A 93 -4.79 -7.32 -11.31
N LEU A 94 -4.41 -6.12 -10.81
CA LEU A 94 -4.68 -5.72 -9.42
C LEU A 94 -6.17 -5.62 -9.15
N ILE A 95 -6.93 -4.92 -10.02
CA ILE A 95 -8.38 -4.71 -9.85
C ILE A 95 -9.17 -6.01 -10.00
N GLU A 96 -8.77 -6.89 -10.91
CA GLU A 96 -9.35 -8.23 -11.01
C GLU A 96 -9.22 -9.01 -9.71
N SER A 97 -8.01 -9.05 -9.13
CA SER A 97 -7.76 -9.67 -7.83
C SER A 97 -8.56 -9.02 -6.69
N VAL A 98 -8.77 -7.70 -6.74
CA VAL A 98 -9.62 -7.00 -5.75
C VAL A 98 -11.06 -7.46 -5.89
N LYS A 99 -11.62 -7.42 -7.09
CA LYS A 99 -13.01 -7.85 -7.34
C LYS A 99 -13.28 -9.28 -6.87
N GLU A 100 -12.36 -10.20 -7.21
CA GLU A 100 -12.46 -11.60 -6.80
C GLU A 100 -12.48 -11.74 -5.27
N LYS A 101 -11.52 -11.12 -4.58
CA LYS A 101 -11.34 -11.31 -3.12
C LYS A 101 -12.27 -10.49 -2.25
N THR A 102 -12.94 -9.49 -2.80
CA THR A 102 -13.87 -8.63 -2.07
C THR A 102 -15.33 -8.83 -2.45
N ALA A 103 -15.65 -9.79 -3.33
CA ALA A 103 -17.02 -10.12 -3.72
C ALA A 103 -17.87 -10.46 -2.48
N GLY A 104 -18.95 -9.70 -2.26
CA GLY A 104 -19.84 -9.89 -1.11
C GLY A 104 -19.24 -9.50 0.26
N VAL A 105 -18.06 -8.86 0.28
CA VAL A 105 -17.37 -8.48 1.52
C VAL A 105 -17.52 -6.97 1.75
N GLN A 106 -18.00 -6.59 2.94
CA GLN A 106 -17.95 -5.20 3.36
C GLN A 106 -16.50 -4.78 3.65
N ILE A 107 -16.05 -3.70 3.03
CA ILE A 107 -14.69 -3.16 3.24
C ILE A 107 -14.74 -1.96 4.16
N LYS A 108 -14.13 -2.09 5.35
CA LYS A 108 -14.05 -1.07 6.39
C LYS A 108 -13.03 0.02 6.02
N SER A 109 -11.85 -0.36 5.56
CA SER A 109 -10.82 0.58 5.09
C SER A 109 -10.01 0.00 3.95
N ILE A 110 -9.42 0.88 3.14
CA ILE A 110 -8.49 0.50 2.07
C ILE A 110 -7.16 1.20 2.33
N THR A 111 -6.06 0.45 2.26
CA THR A 111 -4.70 0.99 2.34
C THR A 111 -3.91 0.54 1.12
N PHE A 112 -3.52 1.51 0.29
CA PHE A 112 -2.67 1.29 -0.89
C PHE A 112 -1.22 1.57 -0.53
N ILE A 113 -0.37 0.53 -0.61
CA ILE A 113 1.06 0.58 -0.30
C ILE A 113 1.84 0.49 -1.60
N TRP A 114 2.55 1.56 -1.91
CA TRP A 114 3.23 1.76 -3.18
C TRP A 114 4.74 1.83 -3.03
N MET A 115 5.47 0.98 -3.77
CA MET A 115 6.93 0.98 -3.81
C MET A 115 7.41 0.86 -5.26
N GLN A 116 7.62 2.01 -5.90
CA GLN A 116 8.01 2.11 -7.32
C GLN A 116 8.63 3.49 -7.57
N GLY A 117 9.36 3.67 -8.64
CA GLY A 117 9.96 4.93 -9.07
C GLY A 117 11.32 4.76 -9.73
N GLU A 118 12.01 3.65 -9.46
CA GLU A 118 13.36 3.37 -9.96
C GLU A 118 13.40 3.32 -11.49
N SER A 119 12.41 2.68 -12.12
CA SER A 119 12.32 2.56 -13.57
C SER A 119 12.03 3.91 -14.24
N ASP A 120 11.13 4.70 -13.67
CA ASP A 120 10.80 6.04 -14.18
C ASP A 120 11.95 7.01 -13.99
N THR A 121 12.68 6.92 -12.86
CA THR A 121 13.90 7.70 -12.64
C THR A 121 14.95 7.38 -13.68
N LYS A 122 15.19 6.09 -13.94
CA LYS A 122 16.16 5.62 -14.94
C LYS A 122 15.78 6.06 -16.36
N ALA A 123 14.49 6.08 -16.67
CA ALA A 123 13.94 6.49 -17.96
C ALA A 123 13.82 8.01 -18.12
N GLY A 124 14.14 8.81 -17.09
CA GLY A 124 14.05 10.27 -17.13
C GLY A 124 12.63 10.82 -17.01
N ASN A 125 11.67 10.05 -16.52
CA ASN A 125 10.24 10.42 -16.45
C ASN A 125 9.83 11.02 -15.08
N VAL A 126 10.77 11.61 -14.33
CA VAL A 126 10.52 12.17 -13.01
C VAL A 126 9.53 13.34 -13.06
N ASP A 127 9.64 14.18 -14.06
CA ASP A 127 8.77 15.36 -14.29
C ASP A 127 7.28 15.01 -14.50
N VAL A 128 6.98 13.84 -15.04
CA VAL A 128 5.59 13.38 -15.21
C VAL A 128 5.12 12.44 -14.10
N TYR A 129 6.02 12.04 -13.18
CA TYR A 129 5.72 11.03 -12.17
C TYR A 129 4.62 11.46 -11.18
N ALA A 130 4.68 12.70 -10.67
CA ALA A 130 3.66 13.18 -9.74
C ALA A 130 2.27 13.22 -10.37
N LYS A 131 2.16 13.69 -11.61
CA LYS A 131 0.91 13.69 -12.39
C LYS A 131 0.40 12.26 -12.58
N SER A 132 1.30 11.34 -12.92
CA SER A 132 1.00 9.94 -13.18
C SER A 132 0.50 9.23 -11.92
N PHE A 133 1.15 9.44 -10.78
CA PHE A 133 0.74 8.85 -9.51
C PHE A 133 -0.62 9.37 -9.04
N ARG A 134 -0.86 10.69 -9.11
CA ARG A 134 -2.19 11.25 -8.82
C ARG A 134 -3.26 10.72 -9.78
N GLY A 135 -2.90 10.49 -11.05
CA GLY A 135 -3.77 9.86 -12.04
C GLY A 135 -4.11 8.42 -11.69
N LEU A 136 -3.13 7.64 -11.27
CA LEU A 136 -3.31 6.27 -10.77
C LEU A 136 -4.22 6.23 -9.54
N LEU A 137 -4.07 7.15 -8.60
CA LEU A 137 -4.93 7.22 -7.42
C LEU A 137 -6.39 7.52 -7.79
N ARG A 138 -6.63 8.51 -8.66
CA ARG A 138 -7.99 8.81 -9.15
C ARG A 138 -8.61 7.62 -9.89
N GLN A 139 -7.82 6.87 -10.66
CA GLN A 139 -8.23 5.66 -11.33
C GLN A 139 -8.66 4.59 -10.30
N LEU A 140 -7.86 4.41 -9.24
CA LEU A 140 -8.14 3.47 -8.15
C LEU A 140 -9.39 3.88 -7.36
N GLU A 141 -9.53 5.16 -7.01
CA GLU A 141 -10.72 5.71 -6.33
C GLU A 141 -12.00 5.49 -7.12
N LYS A 142 -11.94 5.71 -8.43
CA LYS A 142 -13.08 5.49 -9.35
C LYS A 142 -13.47 4.01 -9.40
N ASP A 143 -12.51 3.12 -9.62
CA ASP A 143 -12.78 1.71 -9.85
C ASP A 143 -13.21 0.98 -8.56
N LEU A 144 -12.77 1.47 -7.39
CA LEU A 144 -13.20 0.97 -6.07
C LEU A 144 -14.44 1.71 -5.53
N ASN A 145 -14.87 2.77 -6.20
CA ASN A 145 -15.92 3.68 -5.73
C ASN A 145 -15.67 4.18 -4.29
N ARG A 146 -14.41 4.54 -3.96
CA ARG A 146 -13.95 4.96 -2.64
C ARG A 146 -12.99 6.14 -2.77
N LYS A 147 -13.19 7.20 -1.96
CA LYS A 147 -12.30 8.38 -1.88
C LYS A 147 -11.48 8.43 -0.59
N ASP A 148 -11.68 7.46 0.29
CA ASP A 148 -11.09 7.39 1.62
C ASP A 148 -9.92 6.39 1.69
N ILE A 149 -9.19 6.22 0.60
CA ILE A 149 -8.05 5.32 0.50
C ILE A 149 -6.86 5.91 1.26
N ASN A 150 -6.31 5.16 2.21
CA ASN A 150 -5.04 5.47 2.85
C ASN A 150 -3.88 5.08 1.92
N ILE A 151 -2.84 5.91 1.87
CA ILE A 151 -1.74 5.76 0.91
C ILE A 151 -0.42 5.73 1.67
N ILE A 152 0.40 4.71 1.42
CA ILE A 152 1.74 4.61 1.97
C ILE A 152 2.73 4.51 0.81
N ILE A 153 3.64 5.49 0.71
CA ILE A 153 4.67 5.51 -0.33
C ILE A 153 5.99 5.05 0.30
N GLY A 154 6.52 3.92 -0.14
CA GLY A 154 7.92 3.57 0.12
C GLY A 154 8.81 4.51 -0.70
N ARG A 155 9.48 5.45 -0.05
CA ARG A 155 10.42 6.35 -0.72
C ARG A 155 11.58 5.54 -1.30
N LEU A 156 12.08 5.87 -2.49
CA LEU A 156 13.30 5.26 -3.01
C LEU A 156 14.45 5.40 -1.99
N SER A 157 15.25 4.35 -1.84
CA SER A 157 16.41 4.37 -0.95
C SER A 157 17.48 5.36 -1.41
N ASP A 158 18.52 5.50 -0.63
CA ASP A 158 19.67 6.35 -0.94
C ASP A 158 20.63 5.80 -2.01
N PHE A 159 20.27 4.70 -2.68
CA PHE A 159 21.07 4.02 -3.71
C PHE A 159 21.72 4.95 -4.73
N GLY A 160 20.97 5.93 -5.24
CA GLY A 160 21.43 6.84 -6.28
C GLY A 160 22.17 8.08 -5.77
N LEU A 161 22.12 8.38 -4.47
CA LEU A 161 22.59 9.66 -3.93
C LEU A 161 24.13 9.79 -3.93
N LYS A 162 24.83 8.71 -3.65
CA LYS A 162 26.30 8.69 -3.64
C LYS A 162 26.92 8.54 -5.04
N LYS A 163 26.10 8.21 -6.03
CA LYS A 163 26.52 8.05 -7.43
C LYS A 163 26.07 9.26 -8.24
N ARG A 164 27.01 10.12 -8.63
CA ARG A 164 26.74 11.26 -9.55
C ARG A 164 26.08 10.86 -10.87
N SER A 165 26.03 9.58 -11.17
CA SER A 165 25.43 9.02 -12.38
C SER A 165 23.90 9.05 -12.44
N ASN A 166 23.21 9.40 -11.35
CA ASN A 166 21.76 9.44 -11.35
C ASN A 166 21.19 10.67 -10.62
N PRO A 167 21.34 11.89 -11.19
CA PRO A 167 20.87 13.13 -10.56
C PRO A 167 19.36 13.15 -10.35
N LYS A 168 18.60 12.42 -11.16
CA LYS A 168 17.14 12.32 -11.06
C LYS A 168 16.65 11.47 -9.88
N TRP A 169 17.55 10.74 -9.21
CA TRP A 169 17.16 9.90 -8.06
C TRP A 169 16.71 10.72 -6.86
N GLU A 170 17.47 11.77 -6.52
CA GLU A 170 17.08 12.66 -5.44
C GLU A 170 15.81 13.45 -5.76
N GLU A 171 15.64 13.86 -7.03
CA GLU A 171 14.44 14.53 -7.49
C GLU A 171 13.20 13.63 -7.32
N MET A 172 13.29 12.34 -7.72
CA MET A 172 12.22 11.38 -7.52
C MET A 172 11.87 11.21 -6.04
N ARG A 173 12.86 11.11 -5.16
CA ARG A 173 12.64 11.03 -3.71
C ARG A 173 11.86 12.24 -3.19
N LYS A 174 12.24 13.46 -3.61
CA LYS A 174 11.51 14.69 -3.27
C LYS A 174 10.07 14.68 -3.77
N VAL A 175 9.85 14.19 -4.99
CA VAL A 175 8.51 14.03 -5.57
C VAL A 175 7.68 13.06 -4.74
N GLN A 176 8.23 11.93 -4.31
CA GLN A 176 7.53 10.94 -3.49
C GLN A 176 7.12 11.47 -2.12
N MET A 177 8.04 12.17 -1.44
CA MET A 177 7.72 12.82 -0.15
C MET A 177 6.63 13.88 -0.32
N LYS A 178 6.76 14.77 -1.31
CA LYS A 178 5.77 15.81 -1.59
C LYS A 178 4.39 15.24 -1.90
N LEU A 179 4.30 14.13 -2.66
CA LEU A 179 3.03 13.46 -2.95
C LEU A 179 2.33 12.95 -1.69
N ALA A 180 3.10 12.50 -0.70
CA ALA A 180 2.54 12.09 0.58
C ALA A 180 2.16 13.30 1.44
N ASP A 181 3.00 14.32 1.54
CA ASP A 181 2.79 15.50 2.38
C ASP A 181 1.59 16.36 1.92
N GLU A 182 1.27 16.35 0.63
CA GLU A 182 0.12 17.05 0.05
C GLU A 182 -1.23 16.31 0.21
N ASN A 183 -1.22 15.08 0.72
CA ASN A 183 -2.43 14.28 0.88
C ASN A 183 -2.65 13.89 2.35
N PRO A 184 -3.71 14.37 3.03
CA PRO A 184 -3.94 14.08 4.45
C PRO A 184 -4.16 12.59 4.77
N ARG A 185 -4.42 11.75 3.74
CA ARG A 185 -4.54 10.30 3.87
C ARG A 185 -3.28 9.57 3.43
N ALA A 186 -2.16 10.26 3.27
CA ALA A 186 -0.91 9.66 2.82
C ALA A 186 0.21 9.86 3.83
N CYS A 187 1.18 8.94 3.79
CA CYS A 187 2.50 9.12 4.39
C CYS A 187 3.55 8.46 3.52
N TRP A 188 4.80 8.80 3.74
CA TRP A 188 5.93 8.09 3.16
C TRP A 188 6.73 7.36 4.24
N VAL A 189 7.41 6.31 3.82
CA VAL A 189 8.26 5.47 4.68
C VAL A 189 9.71 5.61 4.24
N ASP A 190 10.60 5.88 5.20
CA ASP A 190 12.03 5.92 4.96
C ASP A 190 12.58 4.51 4.66
N THR A 191 13.55 4.44 3.76
CA THR A 191 14.14 3.18 3.31
C THR A 191 15.67 3.24 3.19
N ASP A 192 16.31 4.29 3.71
CA ASP A 192 17.75 4.54 3.51
C ASP A 192 18.64 3.53 4.23
N ASP A 193 18.20 2.99 5.36
CA ASP A 193 18.93 1.99 6.15
C ASP A 193 18.60 0.52 5.76
N LEU A 194 17.76 0.32 4.72
CA LEU A 194 17.30 -1.02 4.35
C LEU A 194 18.20 -1.72 3.34
N ASN A 195 19.05 -0.98 2.64
CA ASN A 195 19.89 -1.49 1.53
C ASN A 195 21.36 -1.74 1.91
N GLY A 196 21.67 -1.61 3.21
CA GLY A 196 22.96 -1.91 3.81
C GLY A 196 24.08 -0.92 3.44
N GLU A 197 25.28 -1.15 3.93
CA GLU A 197 26.44 -0.27 3.77
C GLU A 197 26.85 -0.03 2.31
N LYS A 198 26.51 -0.95 1.42
CA LYS A 198 26.78 -0.84 -0.03
C LYS A 198 25.77 0.08 -0.75
N HIS A 199 24.78 0.59 -0.06
CA HIS A 199 23.68 1.38 -0.65
C HIS A 199 23.13 0.74 -1.92
N SER A 200 22.79 -0.56 -1.83
CA SER A 200 22.34 -1.36 -2.98
C SER A 200 20.96 -0.92 -3.46
N LEU A 201 20.63 -1.20 -4.74
CA LEU A 201 19.30 -0.94 -5.30
C LEU A 201 18.21 -1.72 -4.57
N HIS A 202 18.51 -2.94 -4.15
CA HIS A 202 17.59 -3.80 -3.42
C HIS A 202 17.97 -3.88 -1.95
N TYR A 203 16.97 -4.07 -1.10
CA TYR A 203 17.17 -4.16 0.35
C TYR A 203 17.86 -5.46 0.76
N VAL A 204 18.55 -5.44 1.90
CA VAL A 204 19.24 -6.60 2.47
C VAL A 204 18.21 -7.65 2.91
N ARG A 205 18.46 -8.90 2.58
CA ARG A 205 17.62 -10.03 2.98
C ARG A 205 18.17 -10.77 4.19
N PRO A 206 17.31 -11.16 5.11
CA PRO A 206 15.88 -10.83 5.24
C PRO A 206 15.64 -9.48 5.90
N GLU A 207 16.64 -8.89 6.54
CA GLU A 207 16.59 -7.84 7.55
C GLU A 207 15.97 -6.53 7.01
N GLY A 208 16.44 -6.04 5.85
CA GLY A 208 15.90 -4.82 5.24
C GLY A 208 14.42 -4.95 4.90
N TYR A 209 14.00 -6.12 4.40
CA TYR A 209 12.58 -6.35 4.11
C TYR A 209 11.74 -6.57 5.38
N ARG A 210 12.31 -7.12 6.46
CA ARG A 210 11.63 -7.20 7.76
C ARG A 210 11.34 -5.80 8.29
N LYS A 211 12.34 -4.93 8.34
CA LYS A 211 12.17 -3.52 8.76
C LYS A 211 11.17 -2.78 7.88
N LEU A 212 11.18 -3.00 6.55
CA LEU A 212 10.20 -2.43 5.64
C LEU A 212 8.77 -2.86 6.02
N GLY A 213 8.57 -4.14 6.32
CA GLY A 213 7.29 -4.68 6.76
C GLY A 213 6.80 -4.01 8.04
N GLU A 214 7.66 -3.87 9.04
CA GLU A 214 7.36 -3.19 10.31
C GLU A 214 6.91 -1.74 10.08
N ARG A 215 7.66 -0.98 9.25
CA ARG A 215 7.33 0.40 8.90
C ARG A 215 5.99 0.52 8.16
N TYR A 216 5.70 -0.39 7.24
CA TYR A 216 4.41 -0.41 6.54
C TYR A 216 3.25 -0.71 7.48
N VAL A 217 3.42 -1.64 8.42
CA VAL A 217 2.40 -1.95 9.42
C VAL A 217 2.14 -0.77 10.35
N GLU A 218 3.20 -0.13 10.85
CA GLU A 218 3.09 1.05 11.71
C GLU A 218 2.37 2.20 10.99
N ALA A 219 2.81 2.53 9.76
CA ALA A 219 2.19 3.56 8.93
C ALA A 219 0.71 3.26 8.65
N ALA A 220 0.38 2.01 8.33
CA ALA A 220 -1.00 1.60 8.09
C ALA A 220 -1.87 1.74 9.34
N ARG A 221 -1.39 1.32 10.50
CA ARG A 221 -2.11 1.45 11.77
C ARG A 221 -2.38 2.92 12.12
N LYS A 222 -1.38 3.79 11.92
CA LYS A 222 -1.51 5.22 12.16
C LYS A 222 -2.60 5.82 11.25
N LEU A 223 -2.49 5.65 9.94
CA LEU A 223 -3.44 6.20 8.98
C LEU A 223 -4.87 5.66 9.19
N ILE A 224 -5.03 4.36 9.45
CA ILE A 224 -6.34 3.76 9.72
C ILE A 224 -6.95 4.36 11.01
N LYS A 225 -6.17 4.56 12.06
CA LYS A 225 -6.63 5.14 13.32
C LYS A 225 -7.03 6.61 13.16
N GLU A 226 -6.26 7.40 12.41
CA GLU A 226 -6.49 8.84 12.22
C GLU A 226 -7.68 9.11 11.30
N ASN A 227 -7.90 8.26 10.30
CA ASN A 227 -8.87 8.49 9.23
C ASN A 227 -10.21 7.74 9.37
N ASN A 228 -10.35 6.87 10.38
CA ASN A 228 -11.60 6.16 10.69
C ASN A 228 -12.29 6.69 11.97
N LYS A 229 -12.01 7.97 12.31
CA LYS A 229 -12.69 8.67 13.42
C LYS A 229 -14.03 9.22 12.97
#